data_9030290d668b20cd3e0fd2996b959e41
#
_entry.id   9030290d668b20cd3e0fd2996b959e41
#
_cell.length_a   1.000
_cell.length_b   1.000
_cell.length_c   1.000
_cell.angle_alpha   90.00
_cell.angle_beta   90.00
_cell.angle_gamma   90.00
#
_symmetry.space_group_name_H-M   'P 1'
#
loop_
_entity.id
_entity.type
_entity.pdbx_description
1 polymer ?
#
loop_
_entity_poly.entity_id
_entity_poly.type
_entity_poly.pdbx_seq_one_letter_code
_entity_poly.pdbx_strand_id
1 'polypeptide(L)'
;MALVRTIFFRQRGLPAPIQTYDWFDALDQRARVQRQWHRLFADFDVVVAPAFGTLAYPHVDPIDMQTSTLMIDGEATPYGRQLAWPGVATLPGLPATAVPVGQSDDGLPIGVQVIGAYLGDRTTISVANWLNQLGN
;
A
#
# COMPACT_ATOMS: atom_id res chain seq x y z
N MET A 1 -6.45 11.42 4.22
CA MET A 1 -5.29 11.76 3.39
C MET A 1 -4.13 12.45 4.12
N ALA A 2 -4.30 13.01 5.31
CA ALA A 2 -3.22 13.65 6.07
C ALA A 2 -2.22 12.67 6.71
N LEU A 3 -2.61 11.44 7.01
CA LEU A 3 -1.80 10.46 7.73
C LEU A 3 -0.59 9.94 6.95
N VAL A 4 -0.69 9.84 5.62
CA VAL A 4 0.40 9.33 4.77
C VAL A 4 1.55 10.32 4.63
N ARG A 5 1.31 11.61 4.87
CA ARG A 5 2.34 12.65 4.76
C ARG A 5 3.42 12.58 5.85
N THR A 6 3.15 11.95 6.98
CA THR A 6 4.04 11.95 8.15
C THR A 6 5.11 10.86 8.12
N ILE A 7 4.98 9.86 7.23
CA ILE A 7 5.87 8.68 7.19
C ILE A 7 7.01 8.80 6.17
N PHE A 8 6.99 9.81 5.28
CA PHE A 8 8.02 9.91 4.24
C PHE A 8 9.25 10.67 4.72
N PHE A 9 10.36 9.94 4.85
CA PHE A 9 11.68 10.42 5.24
C PHE A 9 12.21 11.48 4.29
N ARG A 10 12.75 12.55 4.86
CA ARG A 10 13.51 13.57 4.15
C ARG A 10 14.88 12.99 3.79
N GLN A 11 15.16 12.79 2.52
CA GLN A 11 16.34 12.09 2.01
C GLN A 11 17.67 12.91 2.11
N ARG A 12 17.71 14.01 2.82
CA ARG A 12 18.94 14.80 3.06
C ARG A 12 19.27 14.84 4.53
N GLY A 13 20.13 13.91 4.94
CA GLY A 13 20.63 13.77 6.32
C GLY A 13 19.80 12.76 7.13
N LEU A 14 20.34 12.31 8.26
CA LEU A 14 19.57 11.53 9.22
C LEU A 14 18.34 12.36 9.63
N PRO A 15 17.14 11.75 9.66
CA PRO A 15 15.96 12.46 10.13
C PRO A 15 16.23 13.02 11.52
N ALA A 16 15.76 14.25 11.77
CA ALA A 16 15.82 14.80 13.12
C ALA A 16 15.21 13.78 14.09
N PRO A 17 15.80 13.57 15.26
CA PRO A 17 15.26 12.64 16.24
C PRO A 17 13.81 13.03 16.53
N ILE A 18 12.90 12.05 16.38
CA ILE A 18 11.49 12.23 16.72
C ILE A 18 11.43 12.44 18.24
N GLN A 19 10.77 13.50 18.68
CA GLN A 19 10.53 13.70 20.09
C GLN A 19 9.66 12.59 20.65
N THR A 20 9.88 12.18 21.88
CA THR A 20 9.12 11.10 22.52
C THR A 20 7.62 11.33 22.45
N TYR A 21 7.18 12.58 22.60
CA TYR A 21 5.77 12.94 22.51
C TYR A 21 5.19 12.69 21.10
N ASP A 22 5.90 13.11 20.06
CA ASP A 22 5.47 12.89 18.67
C ASP A 22 5.39 11.40 18.33
N TRP A 23 6.28 10.59 18.92
CA TRP A 23 6.25 9.14 18.77
C TRP A 23 4.96 8.54 19.38
N PHE A 24 4.60 8.92 20.60
CA PHE A 24 3.38 8.44 21.22
C PHE A 24 2.13 8.90 20.47
N ASP A 25 2.10 10.15 19.98
CA ASP A 25 0.99 10.63 19.15
C ASP A 25 0.85 9.82 17.85
N ALA A 26 1.96 9.50 17.19
CA ALA A 26 1.96 8.62 16.01
C ALA A 26 1.43 7.21 16.31
N LEU A 27 1.79 6.63 17.47
CA LEU A 27 1.27 5.33 17.91
C LEU A 27 -0.25 5.39 18.17
N ASP A 28 -0.74 6.44 18.79
CA ASP A 28 -2.16 6.64 19.02
C ASP A 28 -2.94 6.78 17.70
N GLN A 29 -2.41 7.52 16.75
CA GLN A 29 -2.99 7.64 15.41
C GLN A 29 -3.03 6.27 14.72
N ARG A 30 -1.92 5.50 14.76
CA ARG A 30 -1.90 4.13 14.24
C ARG A 30 -2.95 3.25 14.90
N ALA A 31 -3.09 3.31 16.22
CA ALA A 31 -4.09 2.54 16.95
C ALA A 31 -5.52 2.90 16.56
N ARG A 32 -5.81 4.18 16.24
CA ARG A 32 -7.12 4.59 15.69
C ARG A 32 -7.40 3.96 14.34
N VAL A 33 -6.40 3.94 13.43
CA VAL A 33 -6.52 3.28 12.12
C VAL A 33 -6.75 1.79 12.29
N GLN A 34 -6.00 1.12 13.17
CA GLN A 34 -6.18 -0.32 13.47
C GLN A 34 -7.61 -0.63 13.93
N ARG A 35 -8.20 0.22 14.81
CA ARG A 35 -9.58 0.03 15.26
C ARG A 35 -10.61 0.19 14.13
N GLN A 36 -10.36 1.09 13.17
CA GLN A 36 -11.24 1.24 12.01
C GLN A 36 -11.21 -0.02 11.13
N TRP A 37 -10.02 -0.55 10.86
CA TRP A 37 -9.86 -1.80 10.13
C TRP A 37 -10.49 -3.00 10.84
N HIS A 38 -10.33 -3.08 12.17
CA HIS A 38 -10.95 -4.14 12.96
C HIS A 38 -12.48 -4.12 12.83
N ARG A 39 -13.10 -2.93 12.81
CA ARG A 39 -14.56 -2.81 12.59
C ARG A 39 -14.96 -3.25 11.18
N LEU A 40 -14.18 -2.88 10.16
CA LEU A 40 -14.44 -3.28 8.79
C LEU A 40 -14.42 -4.82 8.64
N PHE A 41 -13.45 -5.47 9.25
CA PHE A 41 -13.32 -6.93 9.24
C PHE A 41 -14.30 -7.67 10.15
N ALA A 42 -15.21 -6.98 10.82
CA ALA A 42 -16.38 -7.61 11.42
C ALA A 42 -17.42 -8.01 10.38
N ASP A 43 -17.45 -7.28 9.24
CA ASP A 43 -18.44 -7.47 8.18
C ASP A 43 -17.83 -8.08 6.90
N PHE A 44 -16.51 -8.03 6.73
CA PHE A 44 -15.80 -8.47 5.53
C PHE A 44 -14.60 -9.34 5.89
N ASP A 45 -14.36 -10.40 5.11
CA ASP A 45 -13.20 -11.29 5.29
C ASP A 45 -11.90 -10.68 4.79
N VAL A 46 -11.97 -9.97 3.66
CA VAL A 46 -10.82 -9.30 3.02
C VAL A 46 -11.23 -7.99 2.34
N VAL A 47 -10.22 -7.16 2.09
CA VAL A 47 -10.33 -6.00 1.20
C VAL A 47 -9.38 -6.21 0.03
N VAL A 48 -9.87 -6.06 -1.19
CA VAL A 48 -9.04 -6.09 -2.40
C VAL A 48 -8.78 -4.66 -2.84
N ALA A 49 -7.51 -4.33 -3.07
CA ALA A 49 -7.08 -3.00 -3.47
C ALA A 49 -5.94 -3.09 -4.50
N PRO A 50 -5.67 -2.04 -5.29
CA PRO A 50 -4.48 -2.00 -6.12
C PRO A 50 -3.21 -2.21 -5.28
N ALA A 51 -2.25 -2.98 -5.78
CA ALA A 51 -0.95 -3.13 -5.13
C ALA A 51 -0.08 -1.88 -5.36
N PHE A 52 -0.28 -1.22 -6.50
CA PHE A 52 0.38 0.02 -6.91
C PHE A 52 -0.55 0.80 -7.83
N GLY A 53 -0.34 2.11 -8.03
CA GLY A 53 -1.25 2.98 -8.77
C GLY A 53 -1.09 2.91 -10.29
N THR A 54 -0.18 2.11 -10.81
CA THR A 54 0.02 1.89 -12.24
C THR A 54 0.58 0.49 -12.48
N LEU A 55 0.58 0.05 -13.73
CA LEU A 55 1.28 -1.14 -14.22
C LEU A 55 2.79 -0.96 -14.14
N ALA A 56 3.54 -1.99 -14.58
CA ALA A 56 4.99 -1.85 -14.78
C ALA A 56 5.28 -0.63 -15.65
N TYR A 57 6.23 0.19 -15.23
CA TYR A 57 6.61 1.44 -15.87
C TYR A 57 8.09 1.39 -16.28
N PRO A 58 8.55 2.25 -17.23
CA PRO A 58 9.95 2.32 -17.60
C PRO A 58 10.88 2.59 -16.42
N HIS A 59 12.09 2.11 -16.48
CA HIS A 59 13.10 2.34 -15.46
C HIS A 59 13.28 3.85 -15.18
N VAL A 60 13.21 4.22 -13.91
CA VAL A 60 13.56 5.56 -13.41
C VAL A 60 14.76 5.41 -12.49
N ASP A 61 15.92 5.90 -12.94
CA ASP A 61 17.17 5.76 -12.18
C ASP A 61 17.94 7.10 -12.18
N PRO A 62 18.30 7.64 -11.02
CA PRO A 62 17.88 7.21 -9.67
C PRO A 62 16.43 7.62 -9.36
N ILE A 63 15.72 6.81 -8.56
CA ILE A 63 14.42 7.19 -8.03
C ILE A 63 14.60 8.10 -6.82
N ASP A 64 14.03 9.30 -6.90
CA ASP A 64 13.83 10.19 -5.77
C ASP A 64 12.35 10.23 -5.40
N MET A 65 12.02 9.84 -4.17
CA MET A 65 10.64 9.77 -3.68
C MET A 65 9.90 11.11 -3.70
N GLN A 66 10.62 12.22 -3.70
CA GLN A 66 10.04 13.57 -3.62
C GLN A 66 9.90 14.23 -4.99
N THR A 67 10.85 13.96 -5.90
CA THR A 67 10.95 14.66 -7.18
C THR A 67 10.63 13.81 -8.39
N SER A 68 10.81 12.48 -8.31
CA SER A 68 10.44 11.58 -9.40
C SER A 68 8.93 11.53 -9.61
N THR A 69 8.53 11.46 -10.87
CA THR A 69 7.13 11.34 -11.28
C THR A 69 6.93 10.13 -12.16
N LEU A 70 5.71 9.58 -12.14
CA LEU A 70 5.22 8.57 -13.06
C LEU A 70 4.08 9.15 -13.89
N MET A 71 3.99 8.75 -15.15
CA MET A 71 2.82 9.04 -15.97
C MET A 71 1.74 8.02 -15.66
N ILE A 72 0.61 8.47 -15.11
CA ILE A 72 -0.55 7.64 -14.78
C ILE A 72 -1.77 8.29 -15.42
N ASP A 73 -2.45 7.59 -16.30
CA ASP A 73 -3.61 8.07 -17.07
C ASP A 73 -3.34 9.40 -17.80
N GLY A 74 -2.11 9.57 -18.28
CA GLY A 74 -1.68 10.80 -18.99
C GLY A 74 -1.28 11.96 -18.07
N GLU A 75 -1.31 11.78 -16.74
CA GLU A 75 -0.95 12.82 -15.78
C GLU A 75 0.38 12.48 -15.05
N ALA A 76 1.24 13.50 -14.90
CA ALA A 76 2.47 13.36 -14.11
C ALA A 76 2.14 13.30 -12.61
N THR A 77 2.26 12.12 -12.04
CA THR A 77 1.93 11.85 -10.64
C THR A 77 3.21 11.63 -9.83
N PRO A 78 3.38 12.28 -8.66
CA PRO A 78 4.55 12.07 -7.82
C PRO A 78 4.73 10.60 -7.43
N TYR A 79 5.95 10.08 -7.60
CA TYR A 79 6.29 8.68 -7.29
C TYR A 79 5.93 8.32 -5.83
N GLY A 80 6.29 9.20 -4.89
CA GLY A 80 6.02 8.97 -3.47
C GLY A 80 4.53 8.82 -3.11
N ARG A 81 3.60 9.32 -3.94
CA ARG A 81 2.17 9.11 -3.72
C ARG A 81 1.74 7.65 -3.92
N GLN A 82 2.46 6.91 -4.76
CA GLN A 82 2.14 5.51 -5.06
C GLN A 82 2.37 4.60 -3.85
N LEU A 83 3.25 4.98 -2.94
CA LEU A 83 3.48 4.26 -1.69
C LEU A 83 2.28 4.29 -0.73
N ALA A 84 1.26 5.09 -1.02
CA ALA A 84 0.00 5.04 -0.30
C ALA A 84 -0.67 3.66 -0.44
N TRP A 85 -0.56 2.99 -1.60
CA TRP A 85 -1.18 1.69 -1.83
C TRP A 85 -0.62 0.59 -0.93
N PRO A 86 0.70 0.30 -0.92
CA PRO A 86 1.25 -0.67 0.04
C PRO A 86 1.14 -0.16 1.49
N GLY A 87 1.11 1.15 1.70
CA GLY A 87 0.92 1.78 3.00
C GLY A 87 -0.41 1.48 3.67
N VAL A 88 -1.45 1.17 2.88
CA VAL A 88 -2.80 0.82 3.39
C VAL A 88 -2.76 -0.36 4.35
N ALA A 89 -2.02 -1.42 4.01
CA ALA A 89 -1.86 -2.59 4.87
C ALA A 89 -0.70 -2.41 5.87
N THR A 90 0.42 -1.82 5.44
CA THR A 90 1.64 -1.70 6.24
C THR A 90 1.44 -0.81 7.47
N LEU A 91 0.76 0.33 7.32
CA LEU A 91 0.55 1.27 8.43
C LEU A 91 -0.21 0.63 9.62
N PRO A 92 -1.36 -0.02 9.41
CA PRO A 92 -2.06 -0.73 10.48
C PRO A 92 -1.38 -2.06 10.89
N GLY A 93 -0.44 -2.57 10.12
CA GLY A 93 0.21 -3.87 10.38
C GLY A 93 -0.70 -5.05 10.04
N LEU A 94 -1.42 -4.96 8.91
CA LEU A 94 -2.30 -6.01 8.42
C LEU A 94 -1.56 -6.93 7.43
N PRO A 95 -1.92 -8.21 7.35
CA PRO A 95 -1.43 -9.10 6.32
C PRO A 95 -1.98 -8.67 4.96
N ALA A 96 -1.14 -8.72 3.94
CA ALA A 96 -1.53 -8.48 2.56
C ALA A 96 -0.79 -9.44 1.62
N THR A 97 -1.54 -10.03 0.69
CA THR A 97 -1.01 -10.93 -0.34
C THR A 97 -1.21 -10.30 -1.70
N ALA A 98 -0.12 -10.08 -2.45
CA ALA A 98 -0.20 -9.62 -3.82
C ALA A 98 -0.46 -10.80 -4.76
N VAL A 99 -1.34 -10.59 -5.75
CA VAL A 99 -1.73 -11.63 -6.71
C VAL A 99 -2.00 -11.01 -8.08
N PRO A 100 -1.56 -11.64 -9.20
CA PRO A 100 -1.98 -11.23 -10.54
C PRO A 100 -3.45 -11.59 -10.74
N VAL A 101 -4.20 -10.70 -11.41
CA VAL A 101 -5.63 -10.90 -11.68
C VAL A 101 -5.98 -10.73 -13.17
N GLY A 102 -4.98 -10.45 -14.00
CA GLY A 102 -5.17 -10.27 -15.44
C GLY A 102 -3.96 -9.63 -16.10
N GLN A 103 -4.15 -9.22 -17.34
CA GLN A 103 -3.14 -8.54 -18.16
C GLN A 103 -3.76 -7.33 -18.84
N SER A 104 -2.94 -6.30 -19.09
CA SER A 104 -3.30 -5.17 -19.95
C SER A 104 -3.29 -5.57 -21.42
N ASP A 105 -3.79 -4.69 -22.29
CA ASP A 105 -3.75 -4.88 -23.75
C ASP A 105 -2.32 -5.07 -24.29
N ASP A 106 -1.33 -4.48 -23.61
CA ASP A 106 0.10 -4.63 -23.92
C ASP A 106 0.74 -5.89 -23.29
N GLY A 107 -0.06 -6.75 -22.64
CA GLY A 107 0.41 -7.99 -22.01
C GLY A 107 1.12 -7.81 -20.67
N LEU A 108 1.10 -6.61 -20.07
CA LEU A 108 1.67 -6.39 -18.75
C LEU A 108 0.75 -6.96 -17.66
N PRO A 109 1.28 -7.65 -16.64
CA PRO A 109 0.45 -8.20 -15.58
C PRO A 109 -0.20 -7.09 -14.75
N ILE A 110 -1.48 -7.30 -14.41
CA ILE A 110 -2.25 -6.47 -13.49
C ILE A 110 -2.32 -7.19 -12.16
N GLY A 111 -1.83 -6.56 -11.09
CA GLY A 111 -1.84 -7.12 -9.75
C GLY A 111 -2.71 -6.34 -8.77
N VAL A 112 -3.27 -7.06 -7.80
CA VAL A 112 -3.97 -6.50 -6.66
C VAL A 112 -3.34 -6.99 -5.36
N GLN A 113 -3.62 -6.29 -4.26
CA GLN A 113 -3.34 -6.77 -2.91
C GLN A 113 -4.65 -7.20 -2.23
N VAL A 114 -4.62 -8.37 -1.62
CA VAL A 114 -5.67 -8.91 -0.77
C VAL A 114 -5.26 -8.64 0.68
N ILE A 115 -5.97 -7.76 1.35
CA ILE A 115 -5.69 -7.32 2.73
C ILE A 115 -6.66 -8.03 3.66
N GLY A 116 -6.17 -8.63 4.74
CA GLY A 116 -6.97 -9.36 5.72
C GLY A 116 -6.91 -8.75 7.12
N ALA A 117 -7.71 -9.32 8.01
CA ALA A 117 -7.68 -8.99 9.43
C ALA A 117 -6.30 -9.28 10.04
N TYR A 118 -5.99 -8.64 11.16
CA TYR A 118 -4.73 -8.87 11.89
C TYR A 118 -4.52 -10.37 12.16
N LEU A 119 -3.35 -10.88 11.81
CA LEU A 119 -2.98 -12.31 11.82
C LEU A 119 -3.82 -13.21 10.90
N GLY A 120 -4.56 -12.65 9.97
CA GLY A 120 -5.38 -13.36 8.98
C GLY A 120 -4.62 -13.77 7.71
N ASP A 121 -3.31 -14.06 7.79
CA ASP A 121 -2.44 -14.38 6.65
C ASP A 121 -2.99 -15.52 5.80
N ARG A 122 -3.50 -16.57 6.44
CA ARG A 122 -4.09 -17.72 5.74
C ARG A 122 -5.30 -17.34 4.89
N THR A 123 -6.13 -16.42 5.38
CA THR A 123 -7.30 -15.92 4.66
C THR A 123 -6.85 -15.15 3.42
N THR A 124 -5.88 -14.25 3.55
CA THR A 124 -5.38 -13.48 2.40
C THR A 124 -4.75 -14.37 1.34
N ILE A 125 -3.96 -15.38 1.75
CA ILE A 125 -3.34 -16.36 0.84
C ILE A 125 -4.41 -17.21 0.13
N SER A 126 -5.43 -17.68 0.86
CA SER A 126 -6.50 -18.50 0.28
C SER A 126 -7.31 -17.72 -0.75
N VAL A 127 -7.69 -16.48 -0.44
CA VAL A 127 -8.42 -15.62 -1.38
C VAL A 127 -7.55 -15.24 -2.57
N ALA A 128 -6.27 -14.93 -2.37
CA ALA A 128 -5.34 -14.64 -3.44
C ALA A 128 -5.19 -15.85 -4.40
N ASN A 129 -5.08 -17.06 -3.86
CA ASN A 129 -5.04 -18.27 -4.67
C ASN A 129 -6.33 -18.48 -5.48
N TRP A 130 -7.50 -18.22 -4.88
CA TRP A 130 -8.78 -18.27 -5.59
C TRP A 130 -8.85 -17.22 -6.71
N LEU A 131 -8.45 -15.97 -6.46
CA LEU A 131 -8.41 -14.92 -7.48
C LEU A 131 -7.46 -15.26 -8.65
N ASN A 132 -6.30 -15.85 -8.36
CA ASN A 132 -5.36 -16.28 -9.40
C ASN A 132 -5.95 -17.35 -10.32
N GLN A 133 -6.82 -18.23 -9.81
CA GLN A 133 -7.51 -19.22 -10.61
C GLN A 133 -8.60 -18.64 -11.50
N LEU A 134 -9.18 -17.49 -11.15
CA LEU A 134 -10.18 -16.79 -11.96
C LEU A 134 -9.57 -15.96 -13.07
N GLY A 135 -8.33 -15.51 -12.90
CA GLY A 135 -7.60 -14.65 -13.86
C GLY A 135 -6.84 -15.43 -14.94
N ASN A 136 -6.82 -16.75 -14.86
CA ASN A 136 -6.25 -17.67 -15.84
C ASN A 136 -7.37 -18.42 -16.57
#